data_f1e0f7b06cc1e92f3a3cf5c85c997d1c
#
_entry.id   f1e0f7b06cc1e92f3a3cf5c85c997d1c
#
_cell.length_a   1.000
_cell.length_b   1.000
_cell.length_c   1.000
_cell.angle_alpha   90.00
_cell.angle_beta   90.00
_cell.angle_gamma   90.00
#
_symmetry.space_group_name_H-M   'P 1'
#
loop_
_entity.id
_entity.type
_entity.pdbx_description
1 polymer ?
#
loop_
_entity_poly.entity_id
_entity_poly.type
_entity_poly.pdbx_seq_one_letter_code
_entity_poly.pdbx_strand_id
1 'polypeptide(L)' 'GAQTQASVRKFQNIFGLPETGIVDYTTWYKIQEIYVGVTRIAELQ' A
#
# COMPACT_ATOMS: atom_id res chain seq x y z
N GLY A 1 -12.17 8.30 -7.64
CA GLY A 1 -13.41 8.72 -6.98
C GLY A 1 -13.30 8.63 -5.47
N ALA A 2 -14.39 8.99 -4.79
CA ALA A 2 -14.41 9.03 -3.33
C ALA A 2 -14.13 7.67 -2.70
N GLN A 3 -14.61 6.59 -3.30
CA GLN A 3 -14.36 5.24 -2.79
C GLN A 3 -12.91 4.86 -2.91
N THR A 4 -12.26 5.25 -4.00
CA THR A 4 -10.84 4.97 -4.20
C THR A 4 -10.00 5.71 -3.15
N GLN A 5 -10.33 6.98 -2.89
CA GLN A 5 -9.62 7.74 -1.88
C GLN A 5 -9.81 7.15 -0.49
N ALA A 6 -11.02 6.70 -0.18
CA ALA A 6 -11.29 6.07 1.12
C ALA A 6 -10.49 4.79 1.28
N SER A 7 -10.37 4.00 0.22
CA SER A 7 -9.58 2.76 0.24
C SER A 7 -8.10 3.04 0.44
N VAL A 8 -7.59 4.07 -0.22
CA VAL A 8 -6.19 4.47 -0.06
C VAL A 8 -5.91 4.92 1.37
N ARG A 9 -6.81 5.73 1.94
CA ARG A 9 -6.65 6.18 3.33
C ARG A 9 -6.66 5.01 4.30
N LYS A 10 -7.53 4.03 4.07
CA LYS A 10 -7.60 2.85 4.93
C LYS A 10 -6.29 2.07 4.86
N PHE A 11 -5.75 1.89 3.67
CA PHE A 11 -4.46 1.23 3.49
C PHE A 11 -3.37 1.99 4.25
N GLN A 12 -3.34 3.30 4.07
CA GLN A 12 -2.34 4.14 4.73
C GLN A 12 -2.43 4.04 6.25
N ASN A 13 -3.65 4.02 6.78
CA ASN A 13 -3.87 3.89 8.21
C ASN A 13 -3.34 2.55 8.73
N ILE A 14 -3.66 1.47 8.02
CA ILE A 14 -3.25 0.12 8.43
C ILE A 14 -1.73 0.00 8.50
N PHE A 15 -1.02 0.64 7.57
CA PHE A 15 0.43 0.53 7.52
C PHE A 15 1.16 1.71 8.17
N GLY A 16 0.43 2.55 8.90
CA GLY A 16 1.03 3.64 9.65
C GLY A 16 1.58 4.76 8.78
N LEU A 17 1.02 4.93 7.60
CA LEU A 17 1.44 5.98 6.66
C LEU A 17 0.54 7.21 6.83
N PRO A 18 1.00 8.40 6.39
CA PRO A 18 0.16 9.58 6.38
C PRO A 18 -1.10 9.35 5.55
N GLU A 19 -2.26 9.64 6.11
CA GLU A 19 -3.54 9.38 5.47
C GLU A 19 -3.92 10.52 4.52
N THR A 20 -3.25 10.57 3.38
CA THR A 20 -3.50 11.62 2.39
C THR A 20 -4.64 11.28 1.44
N GLY A 21 -4.96 10.00 1.30
CA GLY A 21 -5.94 9.53 0.32
C GLY A 21 -5.40 9.54 -1.10
N ILE A 22 -4.12 9.82 -1.26
CA ILE A 22 -3.45 9.88 -2.56
C ILE A 22 -2.28 8.91 -2.54
N VAL A 23 -2.08 8.20 -3.65
CA VAL A 23 -0.93 7.29 -3.77
C VAL A 23 0.31 8.13 -4.06
N ASP A 24 0.97 8.57 -2.98
CA ASP A 24 2.22 9.31 -3.07
C ASP A 24 3.41 8.35 -3.00
N TYR A 25 4.63 8.90 -2.95
CA TYR A 25 5.84 8.09 -2.93
C TYR A 25 5.88 7.13 -1.75
N THR A 26 5.49 7.60 -0.56
CA THR A 26 5.52 6.79 0.65
C THR A 26 4.58 5.60 0.53
N THR A 27 3.35 5.84 0.07
CA THR A 27 2.34 4.81 -0.12
C THR A 27 2.78 3.84 -1.22
N TRP A 28 3.32 4.37 -2.31
CA TRP A 28 3.76 3.57 -3.44
C TRP A 28 4.90 2.62 -3.03
N TYR A 29 5.87 3.13 -2.28
CA TYR A 29 6.97 2.31 -1.78
C TYR A 29 6.48 1.18 -0.90
N LYS A 30 5.51 1.47 -0.04
CA LYS A 30 4.96 0.43 0.85
C LYS A 30 4.26 -0.65 0.03
N ILE A 31 3.52 -0.28 -1.00
CA ILE A 31 2.86 -1.24 -1.88
C ILE A 31 3.90 -2.12 -2.58
N GLN A 32 4.97 -1.52 -3.09
CA GLN A 32 6.04 -2.26 -3.74
C GLN A 32 6.71 -3.23 -2.78
N GLU A 33 6.98 -2.78 -1.56
CA GLU A 33 7.61 -3.61 -0.55
C GLU A 33 6.78 -4.85 -0.25
N ILE A 34 5.47 -4.66 -0.07
CA ILE A 34 4.56 -5.78 0.19
C ILE A 34 4.49 -6.71 -1.01
N TYR A 35 4.39 -6.14 -2.21
CA TYR A 35 4.30 -6.92 -3.45
C TYR A 35 5.54 -7.79 -3.63
N VAL A 36 6.72 -7.22 -3.44
CA VAL A 36 7.98 -7.96 -3.58
C VAL A 36 8.07 -9.05 -2.54
N GLY A 37 7.67 -8.77 -1.30
CA GLY A 37 7.68 -9.76 -0.24
C GLY A 37 6.79 -10.95 -0.53
N VAL A 38 5.57 -10.69 -0.98
CA VAL A 38 4.62 -11.76 -1.30
C VAL A 38 5.11 -12.58 -2.48
N THR A 39 5.61 -11.91 -3.52
CA THR A 39 6.13 -12.58 -4.72
C THR A 39 7.31 -13.48 -4.37
N ARG A 40 8.20 -12.99 -3.53
CA ARG A 40 9.37 -13.77 -3.12
C ARG A 40 8.97 -15.03 -2.35
N ILE A 41 7.99 -14.92 -1.46
CA ILE A 41 7.50 -16.07 -0.71
C ILE A 41 6.89 -17.09 -1.68
N ALA A 42 6.14 -16.63 -2.66
CA ALA A 42 5.56 -17.52 -3.67
C ALA A 42 6.63 -18.25 -4.48
N GLU A 43 7.74 -17.59 -4.78
CA GLU A 43 8.83 -18.21 -5.52
C GLU A 43 9.53 -19.30 -4.73
N LEU A 44 9.56 -19.19 -3.41
CA LEU A 44 10.23 -20.15 -2.54
C LEU A 44 9.40 -21.41 -2.32
N GLN A 45 8.16 -21.39 -2.72
CA GLN A 45 7.29 -22.56 -2.66
C GLN A 45 7.22 -23.26 -4.00
#